data_36bbe903a7cc032049f79f4b854c524f
#
_entry.id   36bbe903a7cc032049f79f4b854c524f
#
_cell.length_a   1.000
_cell.length_b   1.000
_cell.length_c   1.000
_cell.angle_alpha   90.00
_cell.angle_beta   90.00
_cell.angle_gamma   90.00
#
_symmetry.space_group_name_H-M   'P 1'
#
loop_
_entity.id
_entity.type
_entity.pdbx_description
1 polymer ?
#
loop_
_entity_poly.entity_id
_entity_poly.type
_entity_poly.pdbx_seq_one_letter_code
_entity_poly.pdbx_strand_id
1 'polypeptide(L)'
;MKVRDDRCIGCKRCFPYCPLGRIQILRRHEKIPGRVYIDIDQEKCTDCGMCLRAKVCPVNALYQPSEPWPREVRGVLSNPLIEYKGSQVPGRGTEEMKTNDVTGRFLPVDVGIGVELGRPGVGAYFRDVEVVAKLLAPLGYTFAEENPVTQFMSDRKAGKLREDVLNEKATSAIIEGKCKIENLETVLKAVKKAAEMVDTVFTVEIISKVPPEGEVPIVPILKKLGYWYSINSKNNVGLGDPPFKFNE
;
A
#
# COMPACT_ATOMS: atom_id res chain seq x y z
N MET A 1 -5.97 5.00 16.06
CA MET A 1 -5.15 5.51 17.22
C MET A 1 -5.93 6.56 17.99
N LYS A 2 -5.95 6.47 19.32
CA LYS A 2 -6.66 7.41 20.21
C LYS A 2 -5.78 7.90 21.36
N VAL A 3 -6.20 8.95 22.03
CA VAL A 3 -5.50 9.56 23.17
C VAL A 3 -6.44 9.57 24.37
N ARG A 4 -5.91 9.19 25.53
CA ARG A 4 -6.59 9.40 26.81
C ARG A 4 -6.38 10.86 27.21
N ASP A 5 -7.40 11.70 27.05
CA ASP A 5 -7.37 13.14 27.32
C ASP A 5 -7.15 13.45 28.81
N ASP A 6 -7.66 12.58 29.69
CA ASP A 6 -7.46 12.64 31.15
C ASP A 6 -5.99 12.41 31.57
N ARG A 7 -5.17 11.76 30.73
CA ARG A 7 -3.74 11.53 30.97
C ARG A 7 -2.83 12.47 30.18
N CYS A 8 -3.23 12.80 28.95
CA CYS A 8 -2.38 13.58 28.06
C CYS A 8 -2.05 14.96 28.62
N ILE A 9 -0.77 15.33 28.58
CA ILE A 9 -0.25 16.63 29.04
C ILE A 9 0.11 17.58 27.89
N GLY A 10 -0.27 17.27 26.66
CA GLY A 10 -0.04 18.12 25.49
C GLY A 10 1.43 18.34 25.10
N CYS A 11 2.35 17.48 25.51
CA CYS A 11 3.80 17.67 25.34
C CYS A 11 4.32 17.55 23.91
N LYS A 12 3.49 17.14 22.95
CA LYS A 12 3.77 17.02 21.50
C LYS A 12 4.88 16.01 21.11
N ARG A 13 5.41 15.22 22.03
CA ARG A 13 6.48 14.24 21.73
C ARG A 13 6.10 13.20 20.68
N CYS A 14 4.79 12.92 20.50
CA CYS A 14 4.28 12.00 19.49
C CYS A 14 4.23 12.58 18.07
N PHE A 15 4.31 13.91 17.91
CA PHE A 15 4.17 14.58 16.61
C PHE A 15 5.18 14.13 15.55
N PRO A 16 6.50 14.06 15.84
CA PRO A 16 7.49 13.69 14.84
C PRO A 16 7.34 12.25 14.30
N TYR A 17 6.58 11.42 15.01
CA TYR A 17 6.42 10.00 14.68
C TYR A 17 5.18 9.72 13.82
N CYS A 18 4.43 10.75 13.43
CA CYS A 18 3.32 10.57 12.51
C CYS A 18 3.83 10.57 11.06
N PRO A 19 3.71 9.46 10.31
CA PRO A 19 4.18 9.40 8.92
C PRO A 19 3.37 10.26 7.97
N LEU A 20 2.14 10.65 8.36
CA LEU A 20 1.25 11.48 7.56
C LEU A 20 1.39 12.98 7.86
N GLY A 21 2.36 13.34 8.71
CA GLY A 21 2.49 14.71 9.18
C GLY A 21 1.27 15.16 10.00
N ARG A 22 1.37 16.16 10.71
CA ARG A 22 0.45 16.99 11.52
C ARG A 22 -1.05 16.63 11.54
N ILE A 23 -1.40 15.36 11.77
CA ILE A 23 -2.79 14.95 12.04
C ILE A 23 -3.12 15.03 13.53
N GLN A 24 -2.14 15.36 14.37
CA GLN A 24 -2.34 15.60 15.80
C GLN A 24 -2.62 17.08 16.04
N ILE A 25 -3.66 17.34 16.81
CA ILE A 25 -4.19 18.68 17.09
C ILE A 25 -4.07 18.93 18.61
N LEU A 26 -3.51 20.07 19.00
CA LEU A 26 -3.53 20.48 20.40
C LEU A 26 -4.88 21.08 20.75
N ARG A 27 -5.58 20.52 21.74
CA ARG A 27 -6.87 21.01 22.23
C ARG A 27 -6.79 21.40 23.69
N ARG A 28 -7.65 22.31 24.11
CA ARG A 28 -7.90 22.61 25.53
C ARG A 28 -8.91 21.58 26.08
N HIS A 29 -8.67 21.13 27.29
CA HIS A 29 -9.57 20.20 27.95
C HIS A 29 -10.79 20.95 28.49
N GLU A 30 -11.99 20.48 28.13
CA GLU A 30 -13.25 21.18 28.48
C GLU A 30 -13.55 21.13 29.98
N LYS A 31 -13.22 19.98 30.63
CA LYS A 31 -13.56 19.73 32.04
C LYS A 31 -12.43 20.03 33.02
N ILE A 32 -11.21 20.26 32.54
CA ILE A 32 -10.03 20.50 33.41
C ILE A 32 -9.42 21.85 33.01
N PRO A 33 -9.64 22.92 33.79
CA PRO A 33 -9.12 24.24 33.48
C PRO A 33 -7.59 24.27 33.32
N GLY A 34 -7.12 24.98 32.30
CA GLY A 34 -5.68 25.13 32.00
C GLY A 34 -5.01 23.92 31.40
N ARG A 35 -5.68 22.77 31.32
CA ARG A 35 -5.11 21.56 30.74
C ARG A 35 -5.24 21.56 29.23
N VAL A 36 -4.19 21.06 28.56
CA VAL A 36 -4.19 20.81 27.12
C VAL A 36 -3.91 19.32 26.88
N TYR A 37 -4.43 18.82 25.78
CA TYR A 37 -4.19 17.44 25.34
C TYR A 37 -4.02 17.39 23.82
N ILE A 38 -3.48 16.29 23.31
CA ILE A 38 -3.38 16.01 21.89
C ILE A 38 -4.62 15.22 21.46
N ASP A 39 -5.32 15.73 20.48
CA ASP A 39 -6.34 15.01 19.74
C ASP A 39 -5.73 14.47 18.42
N ILE A 40 -6.25 13.39 17.90
CA ILE A 40 -5.84 12.80 16.63
C ILE A 40 -7.02 12.87 15.67
N ASP A 41 -6.81 13.52 14.53
CA ASP A 41 -7.79 13.55 13.45
C ASP A 41 -8.12 12.12 13.00
N GLN A 42 -9.31 11.66 13.39
CA GLN A 42 -9.74 10.29 13.17
C GLN A 42 -10.05 9.98 11.70
N GLU A 43 -10.31 10.99 10.89
CA GLU A 43 -10.53 10.80 9.44
C GLU A 43 -9.21 10.56 8.73
N LYS A 44 -8.16 11.27 9.13
CA LYS A 44 -6.84 11.17 8.51
C LYS A 44 -5.96 10.07 9.09
N CYS A 45 -6.24 9.61 10.30
CA CYS A 45 -5.45 8.58 10.96
C CYS A 45 -5.60 7.23 10.28
N THR A 46 -4.48 6.64 9.85
CA THR A 46 -4.44 5.30 9.22
C THR A 46 -4.26 4.17 10.21
N ASP A 47 -4.34 4.45 11.48
CA ASP A 47 -4.16 3.46 12.58
C ASP A 47 -2.84 2.65 12.50
N CYS A 48 -1.80 3.25 11.90
CA CYS A 48 -0.50 2.61 11.70
C CYS A 48 0.27 2.30 13.01
N GLY A 49 -0.14 2.87 14.13
CA GLY A 49 0.47 2.62 15.44
C GLY A 49 1.88 3.19 15.64
N MET A 50 2.45 3.93 14.70
CA MET A 50 3.84 4.40 14.78
C MET A 50 4.09 5.28 16.02
N CYS A 51 3.21 6.24 16.30
CA CYS A 51 3.33 7.12 17.46
C CYS A 51 3.24 6.36 18.80
N LEU A 52 2.51 5.23 18.84
CA LEU A 52 2.44 4.36 20.01
C LEU A 52 3.70 3.51 20.15
N ARG A 53 4.13 2.85 19.06
CA ARG A 53 5.34 2.00 19.05
C ARG A 53 6.63 2.76 19.34
N ALA A 54 6.67 4.06 19.05
CA ALA A 54 7.80 4.92 19.37
C ALA A 54 8.02 5.07 20.88
N LYS A 55 7.06 4.69 21.74
CA LYS A 55 7.13 4.73 23.21
C LYS A 55 7.54 6.08 23.78
N VAL A 56 7.22 7.17 23.11
CA VAL A 56 7.65 8.54 23.46
C VAL A 56 6.71 9.26 24.41
N CYS A 57 5.55 8.67 24.71
CA CYS A 57 4.56 9.28 25.57
C CYS A 57 4.93 9.06 27.05
N PRO A 58 5.31 10.12 27.81
CA PRO A 58 5.77 9.98 29.18
C PRO A 58 4.66 9.56 30.16
N VAL A 59 3.40 9.72 29.76
CA VAL A 59 2.22 9.44 30.60
C VAL A 59 1.34 8.32 30.02
N ASN A 60 1.83 7.58 29.02
CA ASN A 60 1.12 6.48 28.35
C ASN A 60 -0.32 6.82 27.95
N ALA A 61 -0.52 8.02 27.40
CA ALA A 61 -1.84 8.49 26.97
C ALA A 61 -2.28 7.93 25.61
N LEU A 62 -1.32 7.49 24.76
CA LEU A 62 -1.64 6.90 23.45
C LEU A 62 -2.12 5.46 23.59
N TYR A 63 -3.13 5.08 22.83
CA TYR A 63 -3.58 3.70 22.76
C TYR A 63 -4.21 3.39 21.40
N GLN A 64 -4.22 2.12 21.03
CA GLN A 64 -4.87 1.63 19.81
C GLN A 64 -6.01 0.71 20.23
N PRO A 65 -7.27 1.15 20.09
CA PRO A 65 -8.42 0.28 20.32
C PRO A 65 -8.55 -0.73 19.17
N SER A 66 -9.27 -1.82 19.41
CA SER A 66 -9.80 -2.63 18.34
C SER A 66 -10.87 -1.82 17.63
N GLU A 67 -10.71 -1.62 16.35
CA GLU A 67 -11.68 -0.87 15.56
C GLU A 67 -12.59 -1.87 14.81
N PRO A 68 -13.89 -1.61 14.74
CA PRO A 68 -14.81 -2.46 13.97
C PRO A 68 -14.60 -2.27 12.46
N TRP A 69 -15.15 -3.22 11.69
CA TRP A 69 -15.29 -3.03 10.24
C TRP A 69 -16.16 -1.79 9.94
N PRO A 70 -15.83 -0.97 8.92
CA PRO A 70 -14.71 -1.13 7.97
C PRO A 70 -13.39 -0.51 8.45
N ARG A 71 -13.35 0.23 9.56
CA ARG A 71 -12.16 0.95 10.01
C ARG A 71 -10.96 0.04 10.33
N GLU A 72 -11.18 -1.21 10.70
CA GLU A 72 -10.09 -2.16 10.95
C GLU A 72 -9.12 -2.29 9.77
N VAL A 73 -9.61 -2.06 8.52
CA VAL A 73 -8.82 -2.10 7.28
C VAL A 73 -7.63 -1.14 7.33
N ARG A 74 -7.79 0.01 8.00
CA ARG A 74 -6.70 0.99 8.17
C ARG A 74 -5.50 0.36 8.88
N GLY A 75 -5.76 -0.30 10.01
CA GLY A 75 -4.74 -0.97 10.80
C GLY A 75 -4.10 -2.13 10.05
N VAL A 76 -4.90 -2.95 9.38
CA VAL A 76 -4.45 -4.11 8.58
C VAL A 76 -3.41 -3.71 7.55
N LEU A 77 -3.65 -2.63 6.80
CA LEU A 77 -2.73 -2.18 5.74
C LEU A 77 -1.66 -1.19 6.21
N SER A 78 -1.72 -0.73 7.46
CA SER A 78 -0.79 0.32 7.92
C SER A 78 0.06 -0.08 9.10
N ASN A 79 -0.39 -1.04 9.92
CA ASN A 79 0.34 -1.49 11.10
C ASN A 79 0.94 -2.88 10.86
N PRO A 80 2.26 -3.03 10.82
CA PRO A 80 2.92 -4.31 10.55
C PRO A 80 2.70 -5.37 11.64
N LEU A 81 2.08 -5.00 12.78
CA LEU A 81 1.75 -5.93 13.86
C LEU A 81 0.30 -6.43 13.79
N ILE A 82 -0.47 -6.01 12.80
CA ILE A 82 -1.86 -6.45 12.59
C ILE A 82 -1.90 -7.30 11.35
N GLU A 83 -2.39 -8.53 11.50
CA GLU A 83 -2.62 -9.47 10.40
C GLU A 83 -4.10 -9.45 9.99
N TYR A 84 -4.35 -9.50 8.70
CA TYR A 84 -5.70 -9.67 8.17
C TYR A 84 -5.99 -11.16 7.96
N LYS A 85 -6.97 -11.68 8.67
CA LYS A 85 -7.32 -13.10 8.63
C LYS A 85 -7.75 -13.61 7.25
N GLY A 86 -8.23 -12.71 6.39
CA GLY A 86 -8.70 -13.07 5.05
C GLY A 86 -7.61 -13.22 4.00
N SER A 87 -6.44 -12.58 4.17
CA SER A 87 -5.40 -12.56 3.13
C SER A 87 -4.37 -13.67 3.25
N GLN A 88 -4.22 -14.27 4.42
CA GLN A 88 -3.17 -15.26 4.76
C GLN A 88 -1.73 -14.76 4.49
N VAL A 89 -1.58 -13.53 4.04
CA VAL A 89 -0.29 -12.89 3.74
C VAL A 89 -0.09 -11.73 4.70
N PRO A 90 0.94 -11.74 5.54
CA PRO A 90 1.23 -10.62 6.41
C PRO A 90 1.73 -9.43 5.59
N GLY A 91 1.28 -8.23 5.95
CA GLY A 91 1.71 -6.99 5.32
C GLY A 91 0.86 -6.56 4.13
N ARG A 92 1.47 -5.84 3.16
CA ARG A 92 0.76 -5.03 2.16
C ARG A 92 0.83 -5.54 0.74
N GLY A 93 1.64 -6.52 0.45
CA GLY A 93 1.83 -7.05 -0.89
C GLY A 93 2.19 -8.52 -0.89
N THR A 94 2.28 -9.12 -2.07
CA THR A 94 2.64 -10.53 -2.24
C THR A 94 4.15 -10.74 -2.22
N GLU A 95 4.58 -11.98 -1.94
CA GLU A 95 6.01 -12.33 -1.95
C GLU A 95 6.58 -12.32 -3.38
N GLU A 96 5.79 -12.67 -4.37
CA GLU A 96 6.21 -12.72 -5.77
C GLU A 96 6.65 -11.35 -6.29
N MET A 97 5.95 -10.29 -5.88
CA MET A 97 6.31 -8.91 -6.24
C MET A 97 7.50 -8.39 -5.46
N LYS A 98 7.85 -9.02 -4.34
CA LYS A 98 8.97 -8.62 -3.47
C LYS A 98 10.24 -9.42 -3.71
N THR A 99 10.12 -10.64 -4.21
CA THR A 99 11.19 -11.62 -4.33
C THR A 99 11.40 -12.12 -5.78
N ASN A 100 11.76 -13.36 -5.95
CA ASN A 100 12.19 -13.95 -7.21
C ASN A 100 11.10 -14.78 -7.92
N ASP A 101 9.82 -14.50 -7.71
CA ASP A 101 8.70 -15.31 -8.26
C ASP A 101 8.84 -16.80 -7.88
N VAL A 102 9.05 -17.05 -6.59
CA VAL A 102 9.32 -18.41 -6.07
C VAL A 102 8.17 -19.40 -6.32
N THR A 103 6.96 -18.92 -6.57
CA THR A 103 5.78 -19.72 -6.90
C THR A 103 5.61 -19.95 -8.41
N GLY A 104 6.47 -19.36 -9.25
CA GLY A 104 6.39 -19.50 -10.70
C GLY A 104 5.14 -18.86 -11.33
N ARG A 105 4.64 -17.80 -10.74
CA ARG A 105 3.40 -17.11 -11.16
C ARG A 105 3.51 -16.40 -12.49
N PHE A 106 4.70 -15.92 -12.85
CA PHE A 106 4.94 -15.17 -14.07
C PHE A 106 5.54 -16.08 -15.15
N LEU A 107 4.85 -16.19 -16.28
CA LEU A 107 5.37 -16.79 -17.50
C LEU A 107 6.29 -15.79 -18.24
N PRO A 108 7.14 -16.21 -19.19
CA PRO A 108 7.99 -15.30 -19.97
C PRO A 108 7.23 -14.17 -20.70
N VAL A 109 5.97 -14.42 -21.04
CA VAL A 109 5.07 -13.44 -21.70
C VAL A 109 4.29 -12.58 -20.70
N ASP A 110 4.41 -12.85 -19.42
CA ASP A 110 3.72 -12.09 -18.38
C ASP A 110 4.63 -10.98 -17.83
N VAL A 111 4.00 -9.86 -17.48
CA VAL A 111 4.64 -8.77 -16.75
C VAL A 111 3.85 -8.53 -15.48
N GLY A 112 4.53 -8.67 -14.34
CA GLY A 112 3.99 -8.29 -13.05
C GLY A 112 4.02 -6.78 -12.91
N ILE A 113 2.93 -6.20 -12.43
CA ILE A 113 2.82 -4.76 -12.18
C ILE A 113 2.25 -4.54 -10.79
N GLY A 114 2.97 -3.77 -9.98
CA GLY A 114 2.52 -3.27 -8.69
C GLY A 114 2.33 -1.77 -8.75
N VAL A 115 1.21 -1.28 -8.21
CA VAL A 115 0.96 0.16 -8.02
C VAL A 115 0.84 0.42 -6.53
N GLU A 116 1.88 1.01 -5.93
CA GLU A 116 1.91 1.33 -4.50
C GLU A 116 1.47 2.77 -4.28
N LEU A 117 0.23 2.95 -3.78
CA LEU A 117 -0.37 4.24 -3.49
C LEU A 117 -0.08 4.67 -2.05
N GLY A 118 0.09 5.99 -1.83
CA GLY A 118 0.16 6.62 -0.50
C GLY A 118 1.55 6.86 0.05
N ARG A 119 2.61 6.38 -0.58
CA ARG A 119 3.99 6.61 -0.17
C ARG A 119 4.70 7.64 -1.06
N PRO A 120 5.58 8.47 -0.47
CA PRO A 120 5.87 8.61 0.96
C PRO A 120 4.90 9.56 1.67
N GLY A 121 4.45 9.18 2.89
CA GLY A 121 3.87 10.10 3.86
C GLY A 121 2.52 10.77 3.54
N VAL A 122 1.82 10.38 2.48
CA VAL A 122 0.53 10.95 2.06
C VAL A 122 -0.62 10.07 2.52
N GLY A 123 -0.46 8.75 2.40
CA GLY A 123 -1.53 7.76 2.55
C GLY A 123 -2.49 7.77 1.37
N ALA A 124 -3.27 6.73 1.22
CA ALA A 124 -4.25 6.59 0.15
C ALA A 124 -5.62 6.24 0.71
N TYR A 125 -6.67 6.87 0.20
CA TYR A 125 -8.04 6.40 0.39
C TYR A 125 -8.33 5.24 -0.55
N PHE A 126 -9.19 4.32 -0.14
CA PHE A 126 -9.57 3.20 -1.00
C PHE A 126 -10.34 3.62 -2.25
N ARG A 127 -11.02 4.78 -2.24
CA ARG A 127 -11.59 5.36 -3.46
C ARG A 127 -10.53 5.69 -4.52
N ASP A 128 -9.32 6.13 -4.11
CA ASP A 128 -8.22 6.38 -5.04
C ASP A 128 -7.64 5.06 -5.56
N VAL A 129 -7.56 4.04 -4.69
CA VAL A 129 -7.18 2.68 -5.08
C VAL A 129 -8.17 2.11 -6.10
N GLU A 130 -9.47 2.31 -5.90
CA GLU A 130 -10.51 1.86 -6.83
C GLU A 130 -10.40 2.53 -8.21
N VAL A 131 -10.09 3.83 -8.26
CA VAL A 131 -9.88 4.54 -9.53
C VAL A 131 -8.80 3.84 -10.36
N VAL A 132 -7.66 3.54 -9.74
CA VAL A 132 -6.56 2.84 -10.42
C VAL A 132 -6.99 1.42 -10.83
N ALA A 133 -7.60 0.66 -9.94
CA ALA A 133 -8.03 -0.70 -10.22
C ALA A 133 -9.02 -0.78 -11.38
N LYS A 134 -10.00 0.13 -11.44
CA LYS A 134 -10.99 0.22 -12.53
C LYS A 134 -10.37 0.57 -13.88
N LEU A 135 -9.30 1.35 -13.89
CA LEU A 135 -8.59 1.66 -15.14
C LEU A 135 -7.77 0.47 -15.64
N LEU A 136 -7.24 -0.36 -14.75
CA LEU A 136 -6.41 -1.52 -15.10
C LEU A 136 -7.25 -2.73 -15.52
N ALA A 137 -8.36 -2.99 -14.85
CA ALA A 137 -9.18 -4.18 -15.04
C ALA A 137 -9.56 -4.48 -16.52
N PRO A 138 -10.04 -3.51 -17.33
CA PRO A 138 -10.44 -3.77 -18.71
C PRO A 138 -9.26 -4.00 -19.68
N LEU A 139 -8.02 -3.80 -19.22
CA LEU A 139 -6.82 -3.88 -20.06
C LEU A 139 -6.12 -5.25 -20.01
N GLY A 140 -6.82 -6.28 -19.57
CA GLY A 140 -6.25 -7.62 -19.39
C GLY A 140 -5.35 -7.74 -18.16
N TYR A 141 -5.51 -6.85 -17.19
CA TYR A 141 -4.82 -6.93 -15.92
C TYR A 141 -5.52 -7.92 -14.99
N THR A 142 -4.76 -8.89 -14.49
CA THR A 142 -5.25 -9.90 -13.54
C THR A 142 -4.71 -9.60 -12.16
N PHE A 143 -5.59 -9.28 -11.22
CA PHE A 143 -5.22 -8.98 -9.83
C PHE A 143 -4.72 -10.22 -9.10
N ALA A 144 -3.67 -10.06 -8.30
CA ALA A 144 -3.14 -11.13 -7.45
C ALA A 144 -4.16 -11.49 -6.35
N GLU A 145 -4.57 -12.75 -6.30
CA GLU A 145 -5.66 -13.19 -5.42
C GLU A 145 -5.34 -13.02 -3.94
N GLU A 146 -4.11 -13.27 -3.54
CA GLU A 146 -3.65 -13.20 -2.15
C GLU A 146 -3.37 -11.78 -1.69
N ASN A 147 -3.32 -10.82 -2.61
CA ASN A 147 -3.06 -9.43 -2.23
C ASN A 147 -4.18 -8.89 -1.35
N PRO A 148 -3.86 -8.24 -0.20
CA PRO A 148 -4.88 -7.72 0.72
C PRO A 148 -5.86 -6.74 0.07
N VAL A 149 -5.42 -5.90 -0.88
CA VAL A 149 -6.32 -4.98 -1.59
C VAL A 149 -7.32 -5.76 -2.45
N THR A 150 -6.88 -6.83 -3.10
CA THR A 150 -7.75 -7.69 -3.92
C THR A 150 -8.83 -8.38 -3.07
N GLN A 151 -8.54 -8.70 -1.81
CA GLN A 151 -9.53 -9.26 -0.88
C GLN A 151 -10.66 -8.28 -0.54
N PHE A 152 -10.44 -6.99 -0.69
CA PHE A 152 -11.49 -5.97 -0.51
C PHE A 152 -12.27 -5.65 -1.79
N MET A 153 -11.99 -6.33 -2.91
CA MET A 153 -12.75 -6.15 -4.14
C MET A 153 -14.09 -6.90 -4.10
N SER A 154 -15.16 -6.19 -4.44
CA SER A 154 -16.48 -6.77 -4.66
C SER A 154 -16.62 -7.37 -6.07
N ASP A 155 -15.89 -6.80 -7.04
CA ASP A 155 -15.80 -7.30 -8.42
C ASP A 155 -14.38 -7.12 -8.95
N ARG A 156 -13.63 -8.21 -9.00
CA ARG A 156 -12.25 -8.22 -9.49
C ARG A 156 -12.15 -7.97 -11.00
N LYS A 157 -13.17 -8.39 -11.77
CA LYS A 157 -13.17 -8.20 -13.24
C LYS A 157 -13.37 -6.74 -13.62
N ALA A 158 -14.09 -6.00 -12.80
CA ALA A 158 -14.31 -4.57 -12.97
C ALA A 158 -13.32 -3.70 -12.16
N GLY A 159 -12.48 -4.29 -11.32
CA GLY A 159 -11.61 -3.55 -10.39
C GLY A 159 -12.39 -2.79 -9.32
N LYS A 160 -13.62 -3.23 -8.99
CA LYS A 160 -14.51 -2.55 -8.03
C LYS A 160 -14.22 -3.02 -6.62
N LEU A 161 -14.00 -2.08 -5.72
CA LEU A 161 -13.87 -2.33 -4.29
C LEU A 161 -15.25 -2.37 -3.61
N ARG A 162 -15.30 -2.87 -2.39
CA ARG A 162 -16.49 -2.80 -1.53
C ARG A 162 -16.78 -1.34 -1.18
N GLU A 163 -18.02 -0.94 -1.24
CA GLU A 163 -18.44 0.44 -1.00
C GLU A 163 -18.13 0.92 0.43
N ASP A 164 -18.24 0.01 1.40
CA ASP A 164 -18.02 0.31 2.81
C ASP A 164 -16.55 0.65 3.15
N VAL A 165 -15.57 0.26 2.32
CA VAL A 165 -14.15 0.57 2.55
C VAL A 165 -13.67 1.82 1.81
N LEU A 166 -14.42 2.38 0.87
CA LEU A 166 -13.95 3.46 -0.01
C LEU A 166 -13.46 4.71 0.74
N ASN A 167 -14.05 5.01 1.88
CA ASN A 167 -13.69 6.15 2.73
C ASN A 167 -12.60 5.81 3.77
N GLU A 168 -12.15 4.56 3.81
CA GLU A 168 -11.05 4.20 4.67
C GLU A 168 -9.70 4.62 4.07
N LYS A 169 -8.73 4.95 4.94
CA LYS A 169 -7.42 5.45 4.54
C LYS A 169 -6.31 4.54 5.06
N ALA A 170 -5.45 4.06 4.19
CA ALA A 170 -4.23 3.34 4.55
C ALA A 170 -2.99 4.23 4.44
N THR A 171 -1.92 3.89 5.16
CA THR A 171 -0.60 4.52 4.99
C THR A 171 -0.06 4.23 3.59
N SER A 172 -0.32 3.01 3.10
CA SER A 172 -0.09 2.64 1.72
C SER A 172 -0.96 1.44 1.37
N ALA A 173 -1.39 1.39 0.12
CA ALA A 173 -2.10 0.26 -0.47
C ALA A 173 -1.41 -0.12 -1.78
N ILE A 174 -1.23 -1.42 -2.00
CA ILE A 174 -0.55 -1.93 -3.19
C ILE A 174 -1.55 -2.74 -4.01
N ILE A 175 -1.80 -2.29 -5.23
CA ILE A 175 -2.47 -3.09 -6.26
C ILE A 175 -1.40 -3.96 -6.90
N GLU A 176 -1.54 -5.26 -6.83
CA GLU A 176 -0.61 -6.20 -7.45
C GLU A 176 -1.33 -7.13 -8.40
N GLY A 177 -0.66 -7.44 -9.50
CA GLY A 177 -1.18 -8.34 -10.51
C GLY A 177 -0.26 -8.43 -11.71
N LYS A 178 -0.78 -8.94 -12.81
CA LYS A 178 -0.03 -9.12 -14.04
C LYS A 178 -0.85 -8.84 -15.29
N CYS A 179 -0.17 -8.54 -16.37
CA CYS A 179 -0.75 -8.50 -17.71
C CYS A 179 0.21 -9.21 -18.69
N LYS A 180 -0.23 -9.41 -19.92
CA LYS A 180 0.66 -9.81 -20.99
C LYS A 180 1.55 -8.65 -21.41
N ILE A 181 2.79 -8.95 -21.83
CA ILE A 181 3.76 -7.91 -22.25
C ILE A 181 3.24 -7.05 -23.38
N GLU A 182 2.41 -7.61 -24.28
CA GLU A 182 1.75 -6.89 -25.37
C GLU A 182 0.80 -5.78 -24.87
N ASN A 183 0.23 -5.95 -23.68
CA ASN A 183 -0.67 -4.98 -23.04
C ASN A 183 0.08 -3.95 -22.18
N LEU A 184 1.38 -4.14 -21.91
CA LEU A 184 2.14 -3.31 -20.98
C LEU A 184 2.09 -1.82 -21.33
N GLU A 185 2.25 -1.48 -22.61
CA GLU A 185 2.21 -0.07 -23.05
C GLU A 185 0.87 0.57 -22.72
N THR A 186 -0.24 -0.13 -22.98
CA THR A 186 -1.60 0.37 -22.69
C THR A 186 -1.84 0.50 -21.19
N VAL A 187 -1.39 -0.49 -20.42
CA VAL A 187 -1.49 -0.48 -18.96
C VAL A 187 -0.70 0.69 -18.37
N LEU A 188 0.52 0.93 -18.81
CA LEU A 188 1.34 2.05 -18.32
C LEU A 188 0.74 3.42 -18.67
N LYS A 189 0.13 3.57 -19.86
CA LYS A 189 -0.62 4.79 -20.21
C LYS A 189 -1.82 4.99 -19.30
N ALA A 190 -2.54 3.93 -18.96
CA ALA A 190 -3.66 3.99 -18.02
C ALA A 190 -3.20 4.38 -16.60
N VAL A 191 -2.09 3.82 -16.13
CA VAL A 191 -1.48 4.20 -14.85
C VAL A 191 -1.09 5.68 -14.84
N LYS A 192 -0.49 6.18 -15.92
CA LYS A 192 -0.17 7.62 -16.04
C LYS A 192 -1.43 8.49 -15.97
N LYS A 193 -2.50 8.08 -16.65
CA LYS A 193 -3.79 8.77 -16.58
C LYS A 193 -4.38 8.73 -15.16
N ALA A 194 -4.23 7.62 -14.46
CA ALA A 194 -4.69 7.49 -13.07
C ALA A 194 -4.05 8.53 -12.15
N ALA A 195 -2.78 8.91 -12.39
CA ALA A 195 -2.09 9.91 -11.59
C ALA A 195 -2.76 11.29 -11.60
N GLU A 196 -3.54 11.60 -12.65
CA GLU A 196 -4.28 12.86 -12.79
C GLU A 196 -5.67 12.79 -12.10
N MET A 197 -6.10 11.58 -11.67
CA MET A 197 -7.45 11.32 -11.19
C MET A 197 -7.52 11.02 -9.69
N VAL A 198 -6.37 10.79 -9.05
CA VAL A 198 -6.29 10.42 -7.63
C VAL A 198 -5.69 11.53 -6.79
N ASP A 199 -6.17 11.66 -5.55
CA ASP A 199 -5.65 12.64 -4.57
C ASP A 199 -4.58 11.99 -3.66
N THR A 200 -3.61 11.34 -4.29
CA THR A 200 -2.48 10.71 -3.62
C THR A 200 -1.29 10.58 -4.56
N VAL A 201 -0.15 10.12 -4.03
CA VAL A 201 1.03 9.77 -4.81
C VAL A 201 1.16 8.26 -4.92
N PHE A 202 1.80 7.77 -5.98
CA PHE A 202 2.10 6.35 -6.09
C PHE A 202 3.38 6.08 -6.90
N THR A 203 3.93 4.91 -6.69
CA THR A 203 5.03 4.34 -7.49
C THR A 203 4.55 3.12 -8.24
N VAL A 204 5.22 2.82 -9.35
CA VAL A 204 4.93 1.63 -10.17
C VAL A 204 6.12 0.71 -10.12
N GLU A 205 5.87 -0.54 -9.78
CA GLU A 205 6.84 -1.62 -9.81
C GLU A 205 6.54 -2.51 -11.00
N ILE A 206 7.57 -2.93 -11.74
CA ILE A 206 7.41 -3.80 -12.91
C ILE A 206 8.37 -4.97 -12.79
N ILE A 207 7.85 -6.17 -12.99
CA ILE A 207 8.60 -7.42 -12.96
C ILE A 207 8.43 -8.12 -14.31
N SER A 208 9.57 -8.53 -14.90
CA SER A 208 9.57 -9.38 -16.08
C SER A 208 10.64 -10.47 -15.95
N LYS A 209 10.39 -11.62 -16.53
CA LYS A 209 11.44 -12.63 -16.68
C LYS A 209 12.43 -12.16 -17.72
N VAL A 210 13.71 -12.32 -17.43
CA VAL A 210 14.80 -12.04 -18.35
C VAL A 210 15.15 -13.34 -19.07
N PRO A 211 15.12 -13.37 -20.41
CA PRO A 211 15.48 -14.56 -21.17
C PRO A 211 16.99 -14.85 -21.07
N PRO A 212 17.43 -16.04 -21.47
CA PRO A 212 18.85 -16.43 -21.39
C PRO A 212 19.80 -15.46 -22.08
N GLU A 213 19.35 -14.77 -23.13
CA GLU A 213 20.13 -13.76 -23.88
C GLU A 213 20.41 -12.49 -23.06
N GLY A 214 19.76 -12.34 -21.90
CA GLY A 214 20.04 -11.30 -20.92
C GLY A 214 19.39 -9.94 -21.19
N GLU A 215 18.63 -9.77 -22.25
CA GLU A 215 17.91 -8.53 -22.53
C GLU A 215 16.60 -8.45 -21.70
N VAL A 216 16.39 -7.32 -21.03
CA VAL A 216 15.19 -7.08 -20.23
C VAL A 216 14.02 -6.66 -21.14
N PRO A 217 12.98 -7.49 -21.33
CA PRO A 217 12.00 -7.28 -22.41
C PRO A 217 11.16 -6.00 -22.27
N ILE A 218 11.03 -5.47 -21.08
CA ILE A 218 10.23 -4.26 -20.80
C ILE A 218 10.98 -2.95 -21.09
N VAL A 219 12.32 -2.98 -21.13
CA VAL A 219 13.15 -1.76 -21.29
C VAL A 219 12.84 -0.99 -22.57
N PRO A 220 12.69 -1.61 -23.74
CA PRO A 220 12.32 -0.89 -24.98
C PRO A 220 10.99 -0.16 -24.84
N ILE A 221 10.01 -0.75 -24.17
CA ILE A 221 8.68 -0.16 -23.96
C ILE A 221 8.79 1.07 -23.03
N LEU A 222 9.54 0.95 -21.92
CA LEU A 222 9.74 2.06 -21.00
C LEU A 222 10.45 3.24 -21.66
N LYS A 223 11.50 2.98 -22.48
CA LYS A 223 12.21 4.00 -23.27
C LYS A 223 11.28 4.68 -24.26
N LYS A 224 10.49 3.92 -25.00
CA LYS A 224 9.50 4.44 -25.96
C LYS A 224 8.51 5.39 -25.31
N LEU A 225 8.08 5.08 -24.07
CA LEU A 225 7.12 5.88 -23.32
C LEU A 225 7.76 7.04 -22.56
N GLY A 226 9.08 7.16 -22.56
CA GLY A 226 9.81 8.20 -21.82
C GLY A 226 9.74 8.04 -20.31
N TYR A 227 9.55 6.81 -19.81
CA TYR A 227 9.58 6.55 -18.37
C TYR A 227 11.01 6.49 -17.87
N TRP A 228 11.25 7.20 -16.77
CA TRP A 228 12.44 6.95 -15.98
C TRP A 228 12.26 5.63 -15.19
N TYR A 229 13.31 4.84 -15.12
CA TYR A 229 13.36 3.63 -14.31
C TYR A 229 14.73 3.49 -13.66
N SER A 230 14.77 2.92 -12.46
CA SER A 230 16.02 2.61 -11.78
C SER A 230 16.63 1.34 -12.37
N ILE A 231 17.89 1.40 -12.78
CA ILE A 231 18.64 0.22 -13.28
C ILE A 231 18.90 -0.81 -12.18
N ASN A 232 18.91 -0.38 -10.92
CA ASN A 232 19.23 -1.20 -9.75
C ASN A 232 18.01 -1.41 -8.83
N SER A 233 16.77 -1.22 -9.33
CA SER A 233 15.60 -1.43 -8.49
C SER A 233 15.41 -2.91 -8.20
N LYS A 234 15.36 -3.25 -6.91
CA LYS A 234 15.17 -4.60 -6.39
C LYS A 234 16.04 -5.65 -7.09
N ASN A 235 17.35 -5.48 -7.05
CA ASN A 235 18.27 -6.57 -7.32
C ASN A 235 18.11 -7.62 -6.21
N ASN A 236 17.16 -8.52 -6.40
CA ASN A 236 17.07 -9.71 -5.60
C ASN A 236 18.22 -10.63 -6.04
N VAL A 237 19.24 -10.69 -5.22
CA VAL A 237 20.23 -11.75 -5.33
C VAL A 237 19.52 -13.00 -4.84
N GLY A 238 19.19 -13.90 -5.75
CA GLY A 238 18.66 -15.20 -5.40
C GLY A 238 19.71 -15.98 -4.62
N LEU A 239 19.62 -15.95 -3.30
CA LEU A 239 20.42 -16.79 -2.42
C LEU A 239 19.58 -18.04 -2.09
N GLY A 240 20.18 -19.19 -2.34
CA GLY A 240 19.56 -20.49 -2.11
C GLY A 240 19.10 -21.19 -3.38
N ASP A 241 18.75 -22.45 -3.24
CA ASP A 241 18.23 -23.29 -4.31
C ASP A 241 16.68 -23.15 -4.33
N PRO A 242 16.09 -22.45 -5.30
CA PRO A 242 14.64 -22.31 -5.33
C PRO A 242 14.00 -23.68 -5.53
N PRO A 243 12.86 -23.95 -4.86
CA PRO A 243 12.18 -25.23 -4.97
C PRO A 243 11.65 -25.54 -6.38
N PHE A 244 11.68 -24.54 -7.25
CA PHE A 244 11.28 -24.67 -8.65
C PHE A 244 12.50 -24.46 -9.55
N LYS A 245 12.98 -25.55 -10.14
CA LYS A 245 13.88 -25.46 -11.27
C LYS A 245 13.06 -25.05 -12.48
N PHE A 246 13.51 -24.01 -13.19
CA PHE A 246 12.98 -23.76 -14.52
C PHE A 246 13.28 -25.02 -15.33
N ASN A 247 12.23 -25.67 -15.84
CA ASN A 247 12.44 -26.77 -16.78
C ASN A 247 13.20 -26.18 -17.96
N GLU A 248 14.39 -26.73 -18.17
CA GLU A 248 15.21 -26.50 -19.33
C GLU A 248 14.47 -26.84 -20.61
#